data_612bfb9304e8d5bd3db792648a485c37
#
_entry.id   612bfb9304e8d5bd3db792648a485c37
#
_cell.length_a   1.000
_cell.length_b   1.000
_cell.length_c   1.000
_cell.angle_alpha   90.00
_cell.angle_beta   90.00
_cell.angle_gamma   90.00
#
_symmetry.space_group_name_H-M   'P 1'
#
loop_
_entity.id
_entity.type
_entity.pdbx_description
1 polymer ?
#
loop_
_entity_poly.entity_id
_entity_poly.type
_entity_poly.pdbx_seq_one_letter_code
_entity_poly.pdbx_strand_id
1 'polypeptide(L)'
;MPVKVLMTWDISPEREQEYFEFVIGEFVPGVQRLGLQPIEAWATIYGEHPQIQVGLMAEDAPNARRILNSPEWLRLSEQLFAFVKNYSHKVVPARGGFQF
;
A
#
# COMPACT_ATOMS: atom_id res chain seq x y z
N MET A 1 -3.98 3.79 19.47
CA MET A 1 -3.66 2.40 19.18
C MET A 1 -3.31 2.22 17.71
N PRO A 2 -2.11 1.77 17.39
CA PRO A 2 -1.70 1.70 16.00
C PRO A 2 -2.55 0.71 15.20
N VAL A 3 -2.72 1.04 13.94
CA VAL A 3 -3.38 0.15 12.99
C VAL A 3 -2.49 -0.02 11.78
N LYS A 4 -2.77 -1.07 11.02
CA LYS A 4 -2.03 -1.37 9.81
C LYS A 4 -2.99 -1.32 8.64
N VAL A 5 -2.59 -0.61 7.58
CA VAL A 5 -3.31 -0.63 6.32
C VAL A 5 -2.66 -1.69 5.46
N LEU A 6 -3.38 -2.75 5.18
CA LEU A 6 -2.89 -3.83 4.31
C LEU A 6 -3.42 -3.61 2.91
N MET A 7 -2.51 -3.53 1.96
CA MET A 7 -2.85 -3.33 0.56
C MET A 7 -2.33 -4.49 -0.26
N THR A 8 -3.14 -4.96 -1.21
CA THR A 8 -2.73 -6.01 -2.13
C THR A 8 -3.08 -5.61 -3.55
N TRP A 9 -2.26 -6.02 -4.49
CA TRP A 9 -2.51 -5.80 -5.91
C TRP A 9 -1.64 -6.70 -6.75
N ASP A 10 -1.97 -6.78 -8.04
CA ASP A 10 -1.17 -7.46 -9.04
C ASP A 10 -0.54 -6.41 -9.94
N ILE A 11 0.73 -6.58 -10.28
CA ILE A 11 1.40 -5.66 -11.20
C ILE A 11 0.93 -5.97 -12.62
N SER A 12 0.56 -4.94 -13.38
CA SER A 12 0.19 -5.11 -14.78
C SER A 12 1.40 -5.60 -15.56
N PRO A 13 1.29 -6.72 -16.32
CA PRO A 13 2.46 -7.40 -16.88
C PRO A 13 3.35 -6.55 -17.77
N GLU A 14 2.79 -5.61 -18.50
CA GLU A 14 3.56 -4.80 -19.44
C GLU A 14 4.03 -3.48 -18.86
N ARG A 15 3.77 -3.26 -17.58
CA ARG A 15 4.06 -1.99 -16.93
C ARG A 15 5.01 -2.14 -15.73
N GLU A 16 5.72 -3.25 -15.64
CA GLU A 16 6.53 -3.54 -14.45
C GLU A 16 7.60 -2.50 -14.17
N GLN A 17 8.33 -2.07 -15.18
CA GLN A 17 9.39 -1.09 -14.98
C GLN A 17 8.84 0.24 -14.51
N GLU A 18 7.77 0.72 -15.18
CA GLU A 18 7.12 1.96 -14.77
C GLU A 18 6.54 1.87 -13.38
N TYR A 19 6.00 0.69 -13.03
CA TYR A 19 5.47 0.43 -11.70
C TYR A 19 6.55 0.61 -10.64
N PHE A 20 7.72 -0.02 -10.82
CA PHE A 20 8.78 0.07 -9.83
C PHE A 20 9.31 1.50 -9.71
N GLU A 21 9.46 2.20 -10.83
CA GLU A 21 9.88 3.59 -10.81
C GLU A 21 8.90 4.46 -10.03
N PHE A 22 7.60 4.25 -10.26
CA PHE A 22 6.57 4.99 -9.55
C PHE A 22 6.57 4.67 -8.06
N VAL A 23 6.61 3.39 -7.70
CA VAL A 23 6.52 2.99 -6.30
C VAL A 23 7.71 3.55 -5.50
N ILE A 24 8.91 3.40 -6.03
CA ILE A 24 10.11 3.85 -5.33
C ILE A 24 10.21 5.37 -5.32
N GLY A 25 9.90 6.02 -6.44
CA GLY A 25 10.09 7.45 -6.58
C GLY A 25 8.96 8.31 -6.05
N GLU A 26 7.73 7.80 -6.03
CA GLU A 26 6.58 8.62 -5.67
C GLU A 26 5.66 7.99 -4.63
N PHE A 27 5.34 6.71 -4.77
CA PHE A 27 4.33 6.10 -3.89
C PHE A 27 4.84 5.99 -2.45
N VAL A 28 6.01 5.39 -2.25
CA VAL A 28 6.57 5.22 -0.91
C VAL A 28 6.82 6.57 -0.25
N PRO A 29 7.50 7.52 -0.90
CA PRO A 29 7.65 8.85 -0.28
C PRO A 29 6.32 9.54 -0.03
N GLY A 30 5.35 9.36 -0.93
CA GLY A 30 4.04 9.96 -0.79
C GLY A 30 3.28 9.46 0.42
N VAL A 31 3.23 8.15 0.64
CA VAL A 31 2.53 7.61 1.82
C VAL A 31 3.23 8.03 3.11
N GLN A 32 4.56 8.14 3.08
CA GLN A 32 5.30 8.60 4.26
C GLN A 32 4.95 10.04 4.60
N ARG A 33 4.81 10.90 3.60
CA ARG A 33 4.41 12.29 3.83
C ARG A 33 3.00 12.39 4.41
N LEU A 34 2.13 11.43 4.08
CA LEU A 34 0.77 11.40 4.61
C LEU A 34 0.70 10.88 6.05
N GLY A 35 1.79 10.30 6.54
CA GLY A 35 1.82 9.76 7.88
C GLY A 35 1.68 8.25 7.97
N LEU A 36 1.76 7.56 6.84
CA LEU A 36 1.75 6.10 6.81
C LEU A 36 3.18 5.60 6.70
N GLN A 37 3.56 4.68 7.57
CA GLN A 37 4.91 4.16 7.58
C GLN A 37 4.95 2.75 7.00
N PRO A 38 5.67 2.54 5.90
CA PRO A 38 5.82 1.19 5.36
C PRO A 38 6.55 0.30 6.37
N ILE A 39 5.97 -0.85 6.69
CA ILE A 39 6.56 -1.78 7.64
C ILE A 39 6.79 -3.16 7.05
N GLU A 40 6.13 -3.49 5.95
CA GLU A 40 6.34 -4.76 5.29
C GLU A 40 5.93 -4.68 3.83
N ALA A 41 6.56 -5.50 3.02
CA ALA A 41 6.21 -5.65 1.62
C ALA A 41 6.57 -7.07 1.20
N TRP A 42 5.65 -7.74 0.56
CA TRP A 42 5.81 -9.12 0.11
C TRP A 42 5.44 -9.21 -1.35
N ALA A 43 6.18 -10.02 -2.08
CA ALA A 43 5.85 -10.35 -3.46
C ALA A 43 5.66 -11.85 -3.55
N THR A 44 4.50 -12.27 -4.05
CA THR A 44 4.21 -13.68 -4.27
C THR A 44 3.96 -13.86 -5.75
N ILE A 45 4.62 -14.85 -6.33
CA ILE A 45 4.47 -15.11 -7.75
C ILE A 45 3.61 -16.35 -7.93
N TYR A 46 2.42 -16.15 -8.53
CA TYR A 46 1.53 -17.23 -8.89
C TYR A 46 1.23 -17.11 -10.37
N GLY A 47 1.47 -18.19 -11.10
CA GLY A 47 1.20 -18.18 -12.53
C GLY A 47 1.96 -17.06 -13.22
N GLU A 48 1.25 -16.18 -13.88
CA GLU A 48 1.86 -15.14 -14.70
C GLU A 48 2.03 -13.80 -14.00
N HIS A 49 1.44 -13.63 -12.82
CA HIS A 49 1.38 -12.32 -12.19
C HIS A 49 1.95 -12.35 -10.78
N PRO A 50 2.91 -11.49 -10.48
CA PRO A 50 3.33 -11.30 -9.09
C PRO A 50 2.24 -10.55 -8.32
N GLN A 51 1.89 -11.07 -7.17
CA GLN A 51 0.99 -10.39 -6.25
C GLN A 51 1.81 -9.68 -5.19
N ILE A 52 1.46 -8.44 -4.95
CA ILE A 52 2.16 -7.60 -3.97
C ILE A 52 1.25 -7.40 -2.76
N GLN A 53 1.83 -7.51 -1.58
CA GLN A 53 1.17 -7.16 -0.34
C GLN A 53 2.03 -6.15 0.40
N VAL A 54 1.43 -5.05 0.81
CA VAL A 54 2.13 -3.98 1.52
C VAL A 54 1.40 -3.69 2.81
N GLY A 55 2.16 -3.54 3.90
CA GLY A 55 1.61 -3.11 5.18
C GLY A 55 2.15 -1.73 5.53
N LEU A 56 1.24 -0.81 5.81
CA LEU A 56 1.58 0.56 6.20
C LEU A 56 1.01 0.82 7.58
N MET A 57 1.84 1.29 8.50
CA MET A 57 1.38 1.58 9.85
C MET A 57 0.84 3.00 9.96
N ALA A 58 -0.30 3.15 10.62
CA ALA A 58 -0.88 4.43 10.96
C ALA A 58 -0.99 4.53 12.48
N GLU A 59 -1.05 5.75 12.98
CA GLU A 59 -1.08 6.02 14.41
C GLU A 59 -2.29 5.40 15.09
N ASP A 60 -3.46 5.51 14.46
CA ASP A 60 -4.70 4.94 14.96
C ASP A 60 -5.72 4.83 13.82
N ALA A 61 -6.86 4.21 14.11
CA ALA A 61 -7.88 4.00 13.09
C ALA A 61 -8.49 5.31 12.57
N PRO A 62 -8.83 6.31 13.41
CA PRO A 62 -9.32 7.57 12.87
C PRO A 62 -8.31 8.25 11.94
N ASN A 63 -7.05 8.22 12.28
CA ASN A 63 -6.00 8.80 11.45
C ASN A 63 -5.88 8.06 10.12
N ALA A 64 -5.92 6.73 10.15
CA ALA A 64 -5.88 5.94 8.93
C ALA A 64 -7.05 6.30 8.00
N ARG A 65 -8.27 6.40 8.56
CA ARG A 65 -9.43 6.76 7.76
C ARG A 65 -9.30 8.14 7.16
N ARG A 66 -8.79 9.09 7.95
CA ARG A 66 -8.59 10.45 7.48
C ARG A 66 -7.62 10.48 6.30
N ILE A 67 -6.51 9.74 6.40
CA ILE A 67 -5.52 9.68 5.34
C ILE A 67 -6.11 9.04 4.08
N LEU A 68 -6.81 7.92 4.24
CA LEU A 68 -7.38 7.19 3.10
C LEU A 68 -8.51 7.94 2.40
N ASN A 69 -9.05 8.98 3.03
CA ASN A 69 -10.05 9.84 2.42
C ASN A 69 -9.49 11.19 1.99
N SER A 70 -8.18 11.40 2.13
CA SER A 70 -7.57 12.68 1.78
C SER A 70 -7.40 12.81 0.27
N PRO A 71 -7.44 14.05 -0.25
CA PRO A 71 -7.19 14.26 -1.68
C PRO A 71 -5.81 13.78 -2.12
N GLU A 72 -4.82 13.90 -1.26
CA GLU A 72 -3.46 13.47 -1.58
C GLU A 72 -3.39 11.96 -1.78
N TRP A 73 -4.05 11.20 -0.90
CA TRP A 73 -4.09 9.75 -1.05
C TRP A 73 -4.86 9.34 -2.30
N LEU A 74 -6.00 9.98 -2.54
CA LEU A 74 -6.81 9.65 -3.72
C LEU A 74 -6.03 9.88 -5.01
N ARG A 75 -5.27 10.97 -5.08
CA ARG A 75 -4.43 11.26 -6.25
C ARG A 75 -3.32 10.22 -6.40
N LEU A 76 -2.66 9.88 -5.30
CA LEU A 76 -1.57 8.93 -5.31
C LEU A 76 -2.06 7.53 -5.71
N SER A 77 -3.21 7.12 -5.19
CA SER A 77 -3.79 5.83 -5.53
C SER A 77 -4.23 5.75 -6.98
N GLU A 78 -4.76 6.84 -7.53
CA GLU A 78 -5.12 6.87 -8.94
C GLU A 78 -3.90 6.65 -9.84
N GLN A 79 -2.77 7.24 -9.47
CA GLN A 79 -1.53 7.02 -10.20
C GLN A 79 -1.09 5.57 -10.12
N LEU A 80 -1.21 4.96 -8.94
CA LEU A 80 -0.89 3.54 -8.76
C LEU A 80 -1.75 2.65 -9.65
N PHE A 81 -3.04 2.97 -9.78
CA PHE A 81 -3.98 2.15 -10.54
C PHE A 81 -3.62 2.06 -12.02
N ALA A 82 -2.81 2.98 -12.54
CA ALA A 82 -2.34 2.88 -13.92
C ALA A 82 -1.42 1.69 -14.14
N PHE A 83 -0.83 1.15 -13.09
CA PHE A 83 0.18 0.11 -13.19
C PHE A 83 -0.22 -1.21 -12.56
N VAL A 84 -1.37 -1.28 -11.88
CA VAL A 84 -1.75 -2.46 -11.11
C VAL A 84 -3.19 -2.86 -11.40
N LYS A 85 -3.52 -4.09 -11.02
CA LYS A 85 -4.87 -4.65 -11.13
C LYS A 85 -5.25 -5.28 -9.81
N ASN A 86 -6.55 -5.45 -9.60
CA ASN A 86 -7.08 -6.17 -8.44
C ASN A 86 -6.63 -5.56 -7.11
N TYR A 87 -6.60 -4.24 -7.07
CA TYR A 87 -6.23 -3.53 -5.85
C TYR A 87 -7.31 -3.72 -4.79
N SER A 88 -6.86 -3.96 -3.56
CA SER A 88 -7.74 -3.92 -2.40
C SER A 88 -6.94 -3.48 -1.18
N HIS A 89 -7.65 -2.96 -0.19
CA HIS A 89 -7.02 -2.65 1.08
C HIS A 89 -7.99 -2.86 2.23
N LYS A 90 -7.43 -3.04 3.42
CA LYS A 90 -8.21 -3.11 4.65
C LYS A 90 -7.38 -2.54 5.78
N VAL A 91 -8.05 -2.06 6.82
CA VAL A 91 -7.41 -1.56 8.01
C VAL A 91 -7.60 -2.59 9.11
N VAL A 92 -6.49 -3.01 9.72
CA VAL A 92 -6.51 -4.02 10.77
C VAL A 92 -5.73 -3.51 11.97
N PRO A 93 -5.99 -4.02 13.18
CA PRO A 93 -5.18 -3.64 14.32
C PRO A 93 -3.72 -4.03 14.09
N ALA A 94 -2.81 -3.11 14.40
CA ALA A 94 -1.38 -3.40 14.32
C ALA A 94 -0.97 -3.94 15.68
N ARG A 95 -0.81 -5.25 15.75
CA ARG A 95 -0.38 -5.88 16.98
C ARG A 95 1.11 -6.11 16.88
N GLY A 96 1.83 -5.60 17.85
CA GLY A 96 3.26 -5.79 17.91
C GLY A 96 3.60 -7.21 18.30
N GLY A 97 4.73 -7.68 17.80
CA GLY A 97 5.24 -8.96 18.19
C GLY A 97 4.37 -10.14 17.77
N PHE A 98 4.31 -11.12 18.61
CA PHE A 98 3.62 -12.36 18.30
C PHE A 98 2.24 -12.36 18.88
N GLN A 99 1.26 -12.50 18.04
CA GLN A 99 -0.14 -12.52 18.41
C GLN A 99 -0.71 -13.89 18.09
N PHE A 100 -0.64 -14.73 19.05
CA PHE A 100 -1.12 -16.10 18.93
C PHE A 100 -2.41 -16.28 19.69
#